data_3ee4f5368c37d700a90fa07308c7a307
#
_entry.id   3ee4f5368c37d700a90fa07308c7a307
#
_cell.length_a   1.000
_cell.length_b   1.000
_cell.length_c   1.000
_cell.angle_alpha   90.00
_cell.angle_beta   90.00
_cell.angle_gamma   90.00
#
_symmetry.space_group_name_H-M   'P 1'
#
loop_
_entity.id
_entity.type
_entity.pdbx_description
1 polymer ?
#
loop_
_entity_poly.entity_id
_entity_poly.type
_entity_poly.pdbx_seq_one_letter_code
_entity_poly.pdbx_strand_id
1 'polypeptide(L)'
;RWREYFDKLFNGESEGPTLELDDSFDDTNRHFVRRIQEVEIGEALKRMKGGKSMGPDGIPIEVWRCLGNRAIVWLTKLFNLIFRSNKMPEEWRRSILVHIFKNKGDVQSCTNYRGIKLMSHTMKLWERVIEHRLRRVTSVTQNQFGFMPGRSTMEAIFLIRQLMERYREQKDLHMVFIDLEKAYDKVPRNVMWWALEKHKVPTKYITLIKDMYKDATTFVRTCDGNTTDFPINIGLHQGSALSPYLFALVMDEVTRDIQGEIPWCMLFADDVVLVDESRAGVNRKLEMWRRTLESKGFRLSRTKTEYMMCDFSANRHEGGDVSLDGQMVIQKDTFRYLGSVL
;
A
#
# COMPACT_ATOMS: atom_id res chain seq x y z
N ARG A 1 -22.98 -4.33 13.61
CA ARG A 1 -21.71 -5.03 13.77
C ARG A 1 -20.70 -4.72 12.65
N TRP A 2 -20.94 -5.12 11.34
CA TRP A 2 -19.99 -4.89 10.24
C TRP A 2 -19.78 -3.40 9.95
N ARG A 3 -20.87 -2.61 9.92
CA ARG A 3 -20.78 -1.16 9.72
C ARG A 3 -19.94 -0.52 10.83
N GLU A 4 -20.23 -0.79 12.08
CA GLU A 4 -19.53 -0.24 13.26
C GLU A 4 -18.03 -0.59 13.22
N TYR A 5 -17.70 -1.85 12.89
CA TYR A 5 -16.30 -2.28 12.78
C TYR A 5 -15.54 -1.50 11.71
N PHE A 6 -16.08 -1.38 10.49
CA PHE A 6 -15.42 -0.69 9.42
C PHE A 6 -15.48 0.83 9.58
N ASP A 7 -16.54 1.37 10.14
CA ASP A 7 -16.64 2.79 10.47
C ASP A 7 -15.55 3.17 11.49
N LYS A 8 -15.40 2.41 12.56
CA LYS A 8 -14.29 2.59 13.51
C LYS A 8 -12.92 2.44 12.87
N LEU A 9 -12.78 1.53 11.89
CA LEU A 9 -11.51 1.32 11.19
C LEU A 9 -11.11 2.53 10.34
N PHE A 10 -12.06 3.14 9.62
CA PHE A 10 -11.82 4.22 8.66
C PHE A 10 -12.04 5.63 9.21
N ASN A 11 -12.61 5.76 10.41
CA ASN A 11 -12.97 7.05 11.01
C ASN A 11 -12.57 7.16 12.49
N GLY A 12 -12.05 6.09 13.11
CA GLY A 12 -11.55 6.13 14.47
C GLY A 12 -10.37 7.10 14.59
N GLU A 13 -10.28 7.77 15.72
CA GLU A 13 -9.17 8.68 16.01
C GLU A 13 -7.83 7.97 15.84
N SER A 14 -6.94 8.59 15.08
CA SER A 14 -5.55 8.21 15.09
C SER A 14 -4.95 8.67 16.41
N GLU A 15 -4.72 7.76 17.35
CA GLU A 15 -4.00 8.03 18.60
C GLU A 15 -2.51 8.31 18.32
N GLY A 16 -2.20 9.03 17.28
CA GLY A 16 -0.83 9.39 16.92
C GLY A 16 -0.53 10.85 17.28
N PRO A 17 0.74 11.19 17.53
CA PRO A 17 1.15 12.57 17.73
C PRO A 17 0.76 13.43 16.53
N THR A 18 0.50 14.70 16.76
CA THR A 18 0.32 15.69 15.68
C THR A 18 1.54 15.61 14.78
N LEU A 19 1.33 15.16 13.53
CA LEU A 19 2.41 14.94 12.56
C LEU A 19 3.02 16.30 12.23
N GLU A 20 4.22 16.56 12.73
CA GLU A 20 5.07 17.61 12.21
C GLU A 20 5.56 17.17 10.83
N LEU A 21 4.84 17.59 9.82
CA LEU A 21 5.26 17.47 8.43
C LEU A 21 6.03 18.75 8.09
N ASP A 22 7.19 18.55 7.49
CA ASP A 22 8.03 19.67 7.04
C ASP A 22 7.30 20.47 5.96
N ASP A 23 6.82 21.68 6.29
CA ASP A 23 5.92 22.53 5.47
C ASP A 23 6.65 23.29 4.36
N SER A 24 7.76 22.81 3.85
CA SER A 24 8.43 23.44 2.71
C SER A 24 7.67 23.18 1.41
N PHE A 25 6.56 23.87 1.22
CA PHE A 25 5.82 23.95 -0.04
C PHE A 25 6.57 24.84 -1.02
N ASP A 26 7.42 24.27 -1.84
CA ASP A 26 7.96 24.98 -2.99
C ASP A 26 7.00 24.83 -4.18
N ASP A 27 6.23 25.89 -4.49
CA ASP A 27 5.23 25.93 -5.57
C ASP A 27 5.87 25.85 -6.99
N THR A 28 7.14 25.47 -7.06
CA THR A 28 7.91 25.42 -8.31
C THR A 28 7.56 24.22 -9.21
N ASN A 29 6.75 23.26 -8.75
CA ASN A 29 6.37 22.07 -9.52
C ASN A 29 5.21 22.28 -10.49
N ARG A 30 5.12 23.45 -11.14
CA ARG A 30 4.16 23.74 -12.23
C ARG A 30 4.61 23.07 -13.53
N HIS A 31 4.68 21.75 -13.57
CA HIS A 31 4.92 21.08 -14.84
C HIS A 31 3.68 21.15 -15.73
N PHE A 32 3.91 21.48 -17.02
CA PHE A 32 2.86 21.40 -18.02
C PHE A 32 2.39 19.95 -18.17
N VAL A 33 1.13 19.68 -17.80
CA VAL A 33 0.56 18.35 -17.89
C VAL A 33 -0.39 18.30 -19.09
N ARG A 34 -0.06 17.49 -20.08
CA ARG A 34 -0.83 17.36 -21.32
C ARG A 34 -2.20 16.73 -21.10
N ARG A 35 -3.14 17.01 -22.00
CA ARG A 35 -4.46 16.35 -22.05
C ARG A 35 -4.33 14.84 -22.20
N ILE A 36 -5.35 14.11 -21.71
CA ILE A 36 -5.46 12.69 -21.85
C ILE A 36 -5.75 12.35 -23.32
N GLN A 37 -5.06 11.32 -23.83
CA GLN A 37 -5.15 10.86 -25.22
C GLN A 37 -5.95 9.56 -25.30
N GLU A 38 -6.58 9.29 -26.44
CA GLU A 38 -7.36 8.07 -26.68
C GLU A 38 -6.52 6.81 -26.52
N VAL A 39 -5.24 6.85 -26.90
CA VAL A 39 -4.30 5.74 -26.74
C VAL A 39 -4.17 5.33 -25.26
N GLU A 40 -4.12 6.28 -24.33
CA GLU A 40 -4.00 6.01 -22.89
C GLU A 40 -5.25 5.29 -22.35
N ILE A 41 -6.43 5.70 -22.85
CA ILE A 41 -7.69 5.02 -22.50
C ILE A 41 -7.72 3.60 -23.06
N GLY A 42 -7.32 3.43 -24.33
CA GLY A 42 -7.25 2.12 -24.97
C GLY A 42 -6.32 1.16 -24.24
N GLU A 43 -5.14 1.62 -23.82
CA GLU A 43 -4.20 0.83 -23.03
C GLU A 43 -4.73 0.51 -21.63
N ALA A 44 -5.34 1.48 -20.95
CA ALA A 44 -5.96 1.26 -19.64
C ALA A 44 -7.08 0.23 -19.72
N LEU A 45 -7.93 0.31 -20.75
CA LEU A 45 -9.03 -0.63 -20.99
C LEU A 45 -8.54 -2.06 -21.26
N LYS A 46 -7.46 -2.23 -22.03
CA LYS A 46 -6.82 -3.54 -22.27
C LYS A 46 -6.31 -4.19 -20.97
N ARG A 47 -5.79 -3.39 -20.04
CA ARG A 47 -5.25 -3.87 -18.75
C ARG A 47 -6.33 -4.22 -17.72
N MET A 48 -7.58 -3.78 -17.90
CA MET A 48 -8.68 -4.15 -17.01
C MET A 48 -9.07 -5.62 -17.23
N LYS A 49 -9.18 -6.40 -16.15
CA LYS A 49 -9.63 -7.81 -16.24
C LYS A 49 -11.14 -7.87 -16.27
N GLY A 50 -11.72 -8.68 -17.17
CA GLY A 50 -13.14 -9.00 -17.21
C GLY A 50 -13.60 -9.93 -16.09
N GLY A 51 -14.91 -10.14 -15.95
CA GLY A 51 -15.53 -11.05 -14.97
C GLY A 51 -15.36 -10.59 -13.51
N LYS A 52 -15.13 -9.30 -13.27
CA LYS A 52 -14.97 -8.75 -11.90
C LYS A 52 -16.25 -8.13 -11.39
N SER A 53 -16.46 -8.25 -10.08
CA SER A 53 -17.61 -7.63 -9.40
C SER A 53 -17.68 -6.13 -9.65
N MET A 54 -18.88 -5.66 -9.97
CA MET A 54 -19.18 -4.27 -10.31
C MET A 54 -19.24 -3.39 -9.05
N GLY A 55 -19.03 -2.11 -9.25
CA GLY A 55 -19.27 -1.07 -8.25
C GLY A 55 -20.76 -0.72 -8.12
N PRO A 56 -21.08 0.35 -7.37
CA PRO A 56 -22.47 0.78 -7.16
C PRO A 56 -23.25 1.16 -8.42
N ASP A 57 -22.54 1.56 -9.48
CA ASP A 57 -23.12 1.93 -10.79
C ASP A 57 -23.60 0.73 -11.62
N GLY A 58 -23.24 -0.49 -11.22
CA GLY A 58 -23.63 -1.71 -11.93
C GLY A 58 -23.06 -1.84 -13.34
N ILE A 59 -22.08 -1.02 -13.75
CA ILE A 59 -21.50 -1.04 -15.10
C ILE A 59 -20.29 -1.98 -15.14
N PRO A 60 -20.40 -3.15 -15.80
CA PRO A 60 -19.24 -4.02 -15.97
C PRO A 60 -18.27 -3.45 -17.01
N ILE A 61 -17.01 -3.84 -16.90
CA ILE A 61 -15.96 -3.37 -17.83
C ILE A 61 -16.21 -3.82 -19.27
N GLU A 62 -16.92 -4.91 -19.43
CA GLU A 62 -17.31 -5.51 -20.71
C GLU A 62 -18.13 -4.54 -21.57
N VAL A 63 -18.98 -3.71 -20.96
CA VAL A 63 -19.74 -2.67 -21.68
C VAL A 63 -18.80 -1.74 -22.45
N TRP A 64 -17.77 -1.23 -21.77
CA TRP A 64 -16.79 -0.35 -22.41
C TRP A 64 -16.00 -1.03 -23.51
N ARG A 65 -15.71 -2.34 -23.37
CA ARG A 65 -15.04 -3.13 -24.40
C ARG A 65 -15.93 -3.38 -25.61
N CYS A 66 -17.22 -3.70 -25.39
CA CYS A 66 -18.17 -3.95 -26.49
C CYS A 66 -18.44 -2.69 -27.32
N LEU A 67 -18.42 -1.50 -26.70
CA LEU A 67 -18.58 -0.23 -27.41
C LEU A 67 -17.34 0.18 -28.22
N GLY A 68 -16.20 -0.48 -28.01
CA GLY A 68 -14.97 -0.30 -28.78
C GLY A 68 -14.49 1.15 -28.87
N ASN A 69 -14.20 1.61 -30.06
CA ASN A 69 -13.67 2.97 -30.28
C ASN A 69 -14.61 4.08 -29.82
N ARG A 70 -15.93 3.86 -29.89
CA ARG A 70 -16.93 4.84 -29.39
C ARG A 70 -16.76 5.09 -27.89
N ALA A 71 -16.53 4.02 -27.11
CA ALA A 71 -16.23 4.16 -25.68
C ALA A 71 -14.94 4.94 -25.45
N ILE A 72 -13.88 4.65 -26.20
CA ILE A 72 -12.58 5.31 -26.05
C ILE A 72 -12.74 6.83 -26.29
N VAL A 73 -13.40 7.24 -27.36
CA VAL A 73 -13.63 8.66 -27.66
C VAL A 73 -14.45 9.33 -26.54
N TRP A 74 -15.53 8.67 -26.09
CA TRP A 74 -16.40 9.22 -25.05
C TRP A 74 -15.67 9.34 -23.70
N LEU A 75 -14.98 8.28 -23.28
CA LEU A 75 -14.19 8.27 -22.04
C LEU A 75 -13.06 9.31 -22.09
N THR A 76 -12.42 9.52 -23.23
CA THR A 76 -11.40 10.56 -23.39
C THR A 76 -11.99 11.95 -23.16
N LYS A 77 -13.19 12.23 -23.67
CA LYS A 77 -13.90 13.51 -23.40
C LYS A 77 -14.22 13.66 -21.92
N LEU A 78 -14.80 12.64 -21.28
CA LEU A 78 -15.13 12.63 -19.87
C LEU A 78 -13.87 12.85 -19.00
N PHE A 79 -12.81 12.11 -19.25
CA PHE A 79 -11.59 12.19 -18.46
C PHE A 79 -10.87 13.53 -18.65
N ASN A 80 -10.92 14.13 -19.85
CA ASN A 80 -10.42 15.48 -20.06
C ASN A 80 -11.30 16.55 -19.39
N LEU A 81 -12.60 16.32 -19.23
CA LEU A 81 -13.48 17.20 -18.45
C LEU A 81 -13.07 17.16 -16.97
N ILE A 82 -12.95 15.95 -16.38
CA ILE A 82 -12.47 15.76 -15.00
C ILE A 82 -11.08 16.38 -14.83
N PHE A 83 -10.20 16.14 -15.77
CA PHE A 83 -8.84 16.68 -15.76
C PHE A 83 -8.83 18.21 -15.77
N ARG A 84 -9.73 18.87 -16.51
CA ARG A 84 -9.85 20.33 -16.56
C ARG A 84 -10.45 20.90 -15.29
N SER A 85 -11.57 20.32 -14.83
CA SER A 85 -12.35 20.82 -13.69
C SER A 85 -11.73 20.45 -12.33
N ASN A 86 -10.83 19.48 -12.26
CA ASN A 86 -10.35 18.84 -11.02
C ASN A 86 -11.48 18.22 -10.18
N LYS A 87 -12.59 17.86 -10.80
CA LYS A 87 -13.74 17.28 -10.10
C LYS A 87 -14.18 16.02 -10.82
N MET A 88 -14.21 14.91 -10.10
CA MET A 88 -14.79 13.65 -10.59
C MET A 88 -16.31 13.63 -10.37
N PRO A 89 -17.06 12.76 -11.08
CA PRO A 89 -18.48 12.54 -10.83
C PRO A 89 -18.75 12.13 -9.37
N GLU A 90 -19.80 12.68 -8.76
CA GLU A 90 -20.15 12.41 -7.35
C GLU A 90 -20.48 10.93 -7.12
N GLU A 91 -21.04 10.25 -8.11
CA GLU A 91 -21.39 8.82 -8.05
C GLU A 91 -20.16 7.93 -7.84
N TRP A 92 -18.97 8.41 -8.20
CA TRP A 92 -17.72 7.66 -8.02
C TRP A 92 -17.18 7.71 -6.59
N ARG A 93 -17.70 8.62 -5.75
CA ARG A 93 -17.33 8.72 -4.33
C ARG A 93 -17.89 7.58 -3.49
N ARG A 94 -18.91 6.90 -3.99
CA ARG A 94 -19.56 5.79 -3.31
C ARG A 94 -18.96 4.45 -3.72
N SER A 95 -18.73 3.57 -2.74
CA SER A 95 -18.22 2.21 -2.96
C SER A 95 -19.03 1.16 -2.19
N ILE A 96 -18.93 -0.09 -2.59
CA ILE A 96 -19.47 -1.23 -1.87
C ILE A 96 -18.33 -1.92 -1.13
N LEU A 97 -18.43 -2.08 0.17
CA LEU A 97 -17.47 -2.84 0.96
C LEU A 97 -17.94 -4.30 1.09
N VAL A 98 -17.09 -5.22 0.63
CA VAL A 98 -17.27 -6.66 0.79
C VAL A 98 -16.23 -7.17 1.75
N HIS A 99 -16.65 -7.87 2.80
CA HIS A 99 -15.78 -8.47 3.79
C HIS A 99 -15.38 -9.89 3.36
N ILE A 100 -14.08 -10.13 3.23
CA ILE A 100 -13.51 -11.42 2.82
C ILE A 100 -12.74 -12.02 3.99
N PHE A 101 -13.12 -13.25 4.38
CA PHE A 101 -12.43 -13.98 5.45
C PHE A 101 -10.99 -14.30 5.08
N LYS A 102 -10.06 -14.10 6.03
CA LYS A 102 -8.61 -14.33 5.83
C LYS A 102 -8.21 -15.80 5.93
N ASN A 103 -9.17 -16.71 6.05
CA ASN A 103 -8.97 -18.16 6.27
C ASN A 103 -8.10 -18.49 7.50
N LYS A 104 -8.12 -17.62 8.53
CA LYS A 104 -7.45 -17.84 9.81
C LYS A 104 -8.18 -17.12 10.94
N GLY A 105 -8.10 -17.71 12.14
CA GLY A 105 -8.75 -17.18 13.34
C GLY A 105 -10.25 -17.47 13.38
N ASP A 106 -10.93 -16.90 14.36
CA ASP A 106 -12.36 -17.07 14.56
C ASP A 106 -13.19 -16.35 13.49
N VAL A 107 -14.09 -17.08 12.82
CA VAL A 107 -15.04 -16.57 11.82
C VAL A 107 -15.97 -15.51 12.42
N GLN A 108 -16.24 -15.58 13.71
CA GLN A 108 -17.06 -14.61 14.41
C GLN A 108 -16.35 -13.24 14.60
N SER A 109 -15.03 -13.16 14.52
CA SER A 109 -14.27 -11.94 14.70
C SER A 109 -14.13 -11.13 13.42
N CYS A 110 -14.66 -9.90 13.39
CA CYS A 110 -14.52 -8.98 12.25
C CYS A 110 -13.05 -8.66 11.90
N THR A 111 -12.12 -8.79 12.85
CA THR A 111 -10.68 -8.54 12.63
C THR A 111 -10.04 -9.55 11.68
N ASN A 112 -10.65 -10.73 11.53
CA ASN A 112 -10.19 -11.80 10.66
C ASN A 112 -10.71 -11.67 9.22
N TYR A 113 -11.24 -10.49 8.88
CA TYR A 113 -11.72 -10.18 7.53
C TYR A 113 -10.95 -9.02 6.93
N ARG A 114 -10.87 -9.01 5.58
CA ARG A 114 -10.40 -7.87 4.78
C ARG A 114 -11.61 -7.18 4.16
N GLY A 115 -11.64 -5.86 4.18
CA GLY A 115 -12.66 -5.07 3.50
C GLY A 115 -12.20 -4.69 2.10
N ILE A 116 -12.77 -5.32 1.07
CA ILE A 116 -12.49 -4.97 -0.33
C ILE A 116 -13.55 -4.01 -0.83
N LYS A 117 -13.13 -2.86 -1.34
CA LYS A 117 -14.02 -1.83 -1.91
C LYS A 117 -14.28 -2.10 -3.39
N LEU A 118 -15.51 -2.34 -3.74
CA LEU A 118 -15.97 -2.41 -5.12
C LEU A 118 -16.36 -1.01 -5.58
N MET A 119 -15.52 -0.41 -6.39
CA MET A 119 -15.69 0.92 -6.97
C MET A 119 -16.13 0.80 -8.43
N SER A 120 -16.71 1.87 -9.00
CA SER A 120 -17.03 1.96 -10.43
C SER A 120 -15.85 1.51 -11.31
N HIS A 121 -16.12 0.67 -12.30
CA HIS A 121 -15.09 0.27 -13.25
C HIS A 121 -14.62 1.45 -14.12
N THR A 122 -15.48 2.43 -14.34
CA THR A 122 -15.13 3.66 -15.05
C THR A 122 -14.16 4.50 -14.22
N MET A 123 -14.40 4.61 -12.91
CA MET A 123 -13.43 5.23 -12.00
C MET A 123 -12.09 4.49 -12.00
N LYS A 124 -12.11 3.16 -11.96
CA LYS A 124 -10.86 2.36 -12.03
C LYS A 124 -10.08 2.57 -13.34
N LEU A 125 -10.77 2.80 -14.46
CA LEU A 125 -10.12 3.20 -15.71
C LEU A 125 -9.43 4.57 -15.57
N TRP A 126 -10.11 5.54 -14.98
CA TRP A 126 -9.55 6.84 -14.67
C TRP A 126 -8.30 6.71 -13.78
N GLU A 127 -8.40 5.95 -12.69
CA GLU A 127 -7.27 5.68 -11.79
C GLU A 127 -6.08 5.06 -12.52
N ARG A 128 -6.29 4.12 -13.46
CA ARG A 128 -5.21 3.51 -14.25
C ARG A 128 -4.50 4.51 -15.15
N VAL A 129 -5.23 5.46 -15.73
CA VAL A 129 -4.63 6.51 -16.54
C VAL A 129 -3.75 7.41 -15.66
N ILE A 130 -4.26 7.81 -14.50
CA ILE A 130 -3.50 8.63 -13.55
C ILE A 130 -2.29 7.86 -13.00
N GLU A 131 -2.46 6.61 -12.60
CA GLU A 131 -1.37 5.74 -12.11
C GLU A 131 -0.26 5.60 -13.14
N HIS A 132 -0.59 5.33 -14.41
CA HIS A 132 0.37 5.23 -15.49
C HIS A 132 1.16 6.53 -15.71
N ARG A 133 0.50 7.68 -15.57
CA ARG A 133 1.15 8.99 -15.67
C ARG A 133 2.04 9.30 -14.48
N LEU A 134 1.60 8.95 -13.26
CA LEU A 134 2.41 9.11 -12.05
C LEU A 134 3.72 8.31 -12.14
N ARG A 135 3.66 7.06 -12.58
CA ARG A 135 4.85 6.20 -12.76
C ARG A 135 5.89 6.75 -13.74
N ARG A 136 5.49 7.69 -14.60
CA ARG A 136 6.42 8.35 -15.53
C ARG A 136 7.13 9.56 -14.92
N VAL A 137 6.57 10.13 -13.88
CA VAL A 137 7.07 11.36 -13.25
C VAL A 137 7.63 11.14 -11.85
N THR A 138 7.47 9.94 -11.30
CA THR A 138 7.99 9.56 -9.98
C THR A 138 8.81 8.29 -10.08
N SER A 139 9.72 8.12 -9.14
CA SER A 139 10.50 6.91 -8.94
C SER A 139 10.40 6.46 -7.49
N VAL A 140 10.59 5.17 -7.26
CA VAL A 140 10.64 4.53 -5.95
C VAL A 140 12.01 3.90 -5.84
N THR A 141 12.57 3.81 -4.64
CA THR A 141 13.87 3.16 -4.37
C THR A 141 13.87 1.71 -4.83
N GLN A 142 15.04 1.17 -5.10
CA GLN A 142 15.19 -0.21 -5.55
C GLN A 142 14.77 -1.23 -4.47
N ASN A 143 14.73 -0.80 -3.21
CA ASN A 143 14.34 -1.62 -2.07
C ASN A 143 12.85 -2.03 -2.09
N GLN A 144 11.99 -1.30 -2.78
CA GLN A 144 10.57 -1.61 -2.90
C GLN A 144 10.31 -2.57 -4.07
N PHE A 145 9.92 -3.80 -3.75
CA PHE A 145 9.55 -4.84 -4.71
C PHE A 145 8.03 -4.89 -4.94
N GLY A 146 7.25 -4.56 -3.91
CA GLY A 146 5.78 -4.62 -3.97
C GLY A 146 5.19 -3.58 -4.92
N PHE A 147 4.23 -4.01 -5.77
CA PHE A 147 3.51 -3.14 -6.71
C PHE A 147 4.38 -2.48 -7.79
N MET A 148 5.62 -2.91 -7.96
CA MET A 148 6.55 -2.36 -8.95
C MET A 148 6.57 -3.19 -10.23
N PRO A 149 6.52 -2.54 -11.43
CA PRO A 149 6.65 -3.24 -12.70
C PRO A 149 8.00 -3.95 -12.80
N GLY A 150 8.00 -5.19 -13.30
CA GLY A 150 9.22 -5.98 -13.47
C GLY A 150 9.76 -6.62 -12.18
N ARG A 151 9.19 -6.29 -11.01
CA ARG A 151 9.54 -6.93 -9.73
C ARG A 151 8.56 -8.05 -9.39
N SER A 152 9.03 -9.07 -8.70
CA SER A 152 8.21 -10.21 -8.30
C SER A 152 8.51 -10.68 -6.87
N THR A 153 7.58 -11.44 -6.29
CA THR A 153 7.81 -12.13 -5.02
C THR A 153 8.98 -13.11 -5.12
N MET A 154 9.12 -13.76 -6.27
CA MET A 154 10.21 -14.71 -6.53
C MET A 154 11.59 -14.05 -6.45
N GLU A 155 11.72 -12.81 -6.97
CA GLU A 155 12.97 -12.06 -6.91
C GLU A 155 13.35 -11.73 -5.45
N ALA A 156 12.40 -11.24 -4.65
CA ALA A 156 12.65 -10.93 -3.25
C ALA A 156 13.03 -12.18 -2.44
N ILE A 157 12.32 -13.30 -2.65
CA ILE A 157 12.63 -14.59 -2.01
C ILE A 157 14.01 -15.08 -2.44
N PHE A 158 14.33 -14.98 -3.73
CA PHE A 158 15.61 -15.43 -4.27
C PHE A 158 16.79 -14.67 -3.65
N LEU A 159 16.67 -13.34 -3.53
CA LEU A 159 17.72 -12.52 -2.94
C LEU A 159 18.00 -12.88 -1.47
N ILE A 160 16.97 -13.14 -0.66
CA ILE A 160 17.17 -13.60 0.72
C ILE A 160 17.84 -14.97 0.75
N ARG A 161 17.37 -15.92 -0.05
CA ARG A 161 17.97 -17.25 -0.12
C ARG A 161 19.43 -17.20 -0.59
N GLN A 162 19.72 -16.39 -1.58
CA GLN A 162 21.07 -16.18 -2.05
C GLN A 162 21.96 -15.57 -0.96
N LEU A 163 21.43 -14.64 -0.16
CA LEU A 163 22.15 -14.09 0.99
C LEU A 163 22.43 -15.18 2.03
N MET A 164 21.42 -15.97 2.41
CA MET A 164 21.57 -17.08 3.36
C MET A 164 22.62 -18.10 2.88
N GLU A 165 22.60 -18.47 1.60
CA GLU A 165 23.56 -19.40 1.01
C GLU A 165 24.99 -18.84 1.03
N ARG A 166 25.14 -17.55 0.70
CA ARG A 166 26.46 -16.88 0.72
C ARG A 166 27.09 -16.85 2.12
N TYR A 167 26.25 -16.74 3.17
CA TYR A 167 26.72 -16.63 4.56
C TYR A 167 26.87 -17.98 5.25
N ARG A 168 26.37 -19.05 4.66
CA ARG A 168 26.32 -20.40 5.23
C ARG A 168 27.65 -20.93 5.81
N GLU A 169 28.79 -20.46 5.29
CA GLU A 169 30.12 -20.89 5.71
C GLU A 169 30.95 -19.76 6.38
N GLN A 170 30.33 -18.62 6.65
CA GLN A 170 31.07 -17.44 7.08
C GLN A 170 30.65 -16.88 8.43
N LYS A 171 29.40 -16.46 8.55
CA LYS A 171 28.87 -15.71 9.69
C LYS A 171 27.38 -15.95 9.85
N ASP A 172 26.90 -15.71 11.07
CA ASP A 172 25.49 -15.72 11.36
C ASP A 172 24.77 -14.57 10.68
N LEU A 173 23.51 -14.82 10.33
CA LEU A 173 22.61 -13.79 9.82
C LEU A 173 21.42 -13.61 10.76
N HIS A 174 21.11 -12.37 11.04
CA HIS A 174 19.99 -11.97 11.85
C HIS A 174 18.97 -11.24 10.97
N MET A 175 17.74 -11.75 10.93
CA MET A 175 16.66 -11.20 10.09
C MET A 175 15.45 -10.88 10.94
N VAL A 176 14.84 -9.71 10.71
CA VAL A 176 13.54 -9.34 11.28
C VAL A 176 12.56 -9.10 10.16
N PHE A 177 11.41 -9.74 10.27
CA PHE A 177 10.26 -9.59 9.39
C PHE A 177 9.22 -8.73 10.10
N ILE A 178 9.05 -7.50 9.61
CA ILE A 178 8.14 -6.52 10.19
C ILE A 178 6.77 -6.67 9.54
N ASP A 179 5.71 -6.83 10.35
CA ASP A 179 4.31 -6.76 9.94
C ASP A 179 3.71 -5.43 10.43
N LEU A 180 3.07 -4.69 9.55
CA LEU A 180 2.40 -3.44 9.90
C LEU A 180 0.90 -3.67 10.17
N GLU A 181 0.38 -3.03 11.22
CA GLU A 181 -1.02 -3.14 11.60
C GLU A 181 -1.95 -2.43 10.61
N LYS A 182 -2.59 -3.20 9.73
CA LYS A 182 -3.57 -2.67 8.76
C LYS A 182 -3.04 -1.43 8.01
N ALA A 183 -1.76 -1.47 7.63
CA ALA A 183 -1.05 -0.33 7.07
C ALA A 183 -1.84 0.35 5.93
N TYR A 184 -2.37 -0.45 5.01
CA TYR A 184 -3.13 0.03 3.87
C TYR A 184 -4.43 0.77 4.26
N ASP A 185 -5.13 0.28 5.29
CA ASP A 185 -6.38 0.86 5.78
C ASP A 185 -6.17 2.06 6.70
N LYS A 186 -4.93 2.27 7.18
CA LYS A 186 -4.61 3.30 8.17
C LYS A 186 -3.61 4.36 7.70
N VAL A 187 -3.28 4.41 6.40
CA VAL A 187 -2.42 5.49 5.87
C VAL A 187 -3.05 6.85 6.19
N PRO A 188 -2.37 7.72 6.96
CA PRO A 188 -2.89 9.06 7.20
C PRO A 188 -2.90 9.89 5.90
N ARG A 189 -3.98 10.62 5.65
CA ARG A 189 -4.15 11.37 4.40
C ARG A 189 -3.09 12.48 4.23
N ASN A 190 -2.76 13.18 5.31
CA ASN A 190 -1.71 14.19 5.32
C ASN A 190 -0.34 13.61 4.97
N VAL A 191 0.01 12.42 5.47
CA VAL A 191 1.26 11.71 5.12
C VAL A 191 1.25 11.33 3.63
N MET A 192 0.12 10.91 3.09
CA MET A 192 0.01 10.59 1.66
C MET A 192 0.24 11.84 0.80
N TRP A 193 -0.36 12.99 1.17
CA TRP A 193 -0.16 14.25 0.44
C TRP A 193 1.29 14.70 0.52
N TRP A 194 1.89 14.69 1.72
CA TRP A 194 3.28 14.99 1.95
C TRP A 194 4.22 14.11 1.10
N ALA A 195 4.00 12.79 1.08
CA ALA A 195 4.81 11.88 0.28
C ALA A 195 4.74 12.20 -1.23
N LEU A 196 3.55 12.51 -1.76
CA LEU A 196 3.40 12.92 -3.16
C LEU A 196 4.16 14.21 -3.48
N GLU A 197 4.17 15.16 -2.56
CA GLU A 197 4.91 16.42 -2.69
C GLU A 197 6.43 16.18 -2.67
N LYS A 198 6.92 15.36 -1.73
CA LYS A 198 8.35 14.98 -1.67
C LYS A 198 8.82 14.21 -2.91
N HIS A 199 7.97 13.37 -3.50
CA HIS A 199 8.23 12.73 -4.79
C HIS A 199 8.07 13.69 -5.99
N LYS A 200 7.90 14.99 -5.76
CA LYS A 200 7.76 16.03 -6.79
C LYS A 200 6.64 15.75 -7.79
N VAL A 201 5.57 15.13 -7.31
CA VAL A 201 4.36 14.91 -8.13
C VAL A 201 3.79 16.28 -8.53
N PRO A 202 3.51 16.51 -9.83
CA PRO A 202 2.89 17.76 -10.27
C PRO A 202 1.60 18.07 -9.50
N THR A 203 1.44 19.31 -9.04
CA THR A 203 0.29 19.78 -8.25
C THR A 203 -1.05 19.40 -8.87
N LYS A 204 -1.11 19.37 -10.20
CA LYS A 204 -2.30 18.93 -10.94
C LYS A 204 -2.76 17.51 -10.56
N TYR A 205 -1.82 16.56 -10.45
CA TYR A 205 -2.16 15.19 -10.07
C TYR A 205 -2.50 15.09 -8.59
N ILE A 206 -1.80 15.84 -7.72
CA ILE A 206 -2.13 15.88 -6.29
C ILE A 206 -3.56 16.37 -6.09
N THR A 207 -3.96 17.44 -6.79
CA THR A 207 -5.32 17.97 -6.73
C THR A 207 -6.37 16.94 -7.19
N LEU A 208 -6.11 16.26 -8.30
CA LEU A 208 -7.00 15.20 -8.81
C LEU A 208 -7.12 14.04 -7.82
N ILE A 209 -6.01 13.62 -7.21
CA ILE A 209 -6.01 12.53 -6.24
C ILE A 209 -6.73 12.98 -4.96
N LYS A 210 -6.49 14.21 -4.47
CA LYS A 210 -7.23 14.77 -3.33
C LYS A 210 -8.74 14.74 -3.58
N ASP A 211 -9.19 15.08 -4.79
CA ASP A 211 -10.61 15.01 -5.15
C ASP A 211 -11.16 13.57 -5.16
N MET A 212 -10.36 12.56 -5.61
CA MET A 212 -10.78 11.15 -5.57
C MET A 212 -11.04 10.63 -4.15
N TYR A 213 -10.38 11.23 -3.16
CA TYR A 213 -10.49 10.83 -1.77
C TYR A 213 -11.43 11.72 -0.95
N LYS A 214 -11.83 12.87 -1.51
CA LYS A 214 -12.75 13.80 -0.85
C LYS A 214 -14.15 13.21 -0.77
N ASP A 215 -14.80 13.35 0.39
CA ASP A 215 -16.20 12.95 0.65
C ASP A 215 -16.50 11.49 0.21
N ALA A 216 -15.49 10.61 0.23
CA ALA A 216 -15.66 9.22 -0.12
C ALA A 216 -16.50 8.48 0.91
N THR A 217 -17.50 7.71 0.44
CA THR A 217 -18.42 6.95 1.27
C THR A 217 -18.43 5.47 0.89
N THR A 218 -18.86 4.63 1.80
CA THR A 218 -19.05 3.20 1.56
C THR A 218 -20.22 2.65 2.37
N PHE A 219 -20.75 1.53 1.92
CA PHE A 219 -21.67 0.70 2.71
C PHE A 219 -21.21 -0.76 2.65
N VAL A 220 -21.52 -1.52 3.68
CA VAL A 220 -21.17 -2.94 3.73
C VAL A 220 -22.29 -3.76 3.10
N ARG A 221 -21.93 -4.63 2.15
CA ARG A 221 -22.82 -5.65 1.61
C ARG A 221 -22.74 -6.90 2.50
N THR A 222 -23.88 -7.29 3.04
CA THR A 222 -24.04 -8.50 3.85
C THR A 222 -25.03 -9.46 3.20
N CYS A 223 -25.17 -10.67 3.75
CA CYS A 223 -26.20 -11.63 3.32
C CYS A 223 -27.63 -11.10 3.56
N ASP A 224 -27.81 -10.29 4.61
CA ASP A 224 -29.11 -9.74 5.00
C ASP A 224 -29.43 -8.39 4.34
N GLY A 225 -28.58 -7.94 3.40
CA GLY A 225 -28.74 -6.67 2.70
C GLY A 225 -27.58 -5.70 2.86
N ASN A 226 -27.79 -4.46 2.47
CA ASN A 226 -26.80 -3.39 2.55
C ASN A 226 -27.00 -2.56 3.81
N THR A 227 -25.88 -2.18 4.45
CA THR A 227 -25.93 -1.20 5.56
C THR A 227 -26.19 0.21 5.03
N THR A 228 -26.43 1.16 5.93
CA THR A 228 -26.39 2.59 5.60
C THR A 228 -24.95 3.01 5.26
N ASP A 229 -24.81 4.03 4.42
CA ASP A 229 -23.54 4.62 4.05
C ASP A 229 -22.81 5.23 5.26
N PHE A 230 -21.48 5.23 5.20
CA PHE A 230 -20.62 5.93 6.18
C PHE A 230 -19.37 6.48 5.48
N PRO A 231 -18.76 7.56 5.99
CA PRO A 231 -17.61 8.20 5.37
C PRO A 231 -16.33 7.36 5.51
N ILE A 232 -15.31 7.71 4.71
CA ILE A 232 -13.97 7.13 4.76
C ILE A 232 -12.96 8.27 4.87
N ASN A 233 -12.40 8.50 6.03
CA ASN A 233 -11.51 9.62 6.30
C ASN A 233 -10.02 9.26 6.30
N ILE A 234 -9.67 7.99 6.53
CA ILE A 234 -8.29 7.50 6.54
C ILE A 234 -8.10 6.29 5.64
N GLY A 235 -6.86 5.96 5.39
CA GLY A 235 -6.46 4.80 4.61
C GLY A 235 -6.62 4.95 3.10
N LEU A 236 -6.11 3.95 2.39
CA LEU A 236 -6.24 3.80 0.96
C LEU A 236 -7.44 2.92 0.61
N HIS A 237 -7.88 2.98 -0.63
CA HIS A 237 -9.00 2.18 -1.08
C HIS A 237 -8.55 0.77 -1.51
N GLN A 238 -8.75 -0.26 -0.68
CA GLN A 238 -8.51 -1.65 -1.07
C GLN A 238 -9.43 -2.04 -2.23
N GLY A 239 -8.86 -2.20 -3.43
CA GLY A 239 -9.59 -2.46 -4.68
C GLY A 239 -9.49 -1.33 -5.72
N SER A 240 -8.92 -0.18 -5.37
CA SER A 240 -8.50 0.86 -6.30
C SER A 240 -7.36 0.39 -7.20
N ALA A 241 -7.28 0.93 -8.41
CA ALA A 241 -6.17 0.67 -9.31
C ALA A 241 -4.95 1.55 -9.01
N LEU A 242 -5.15 2.70 -8.38
CA LEU A 242 -4.12 3.68 -8.04
C LEU A 242 -3.51 3.45 -6.66
N SER A 243 -4.31 3.03 -5.68
CA SER A 243 -3.90 2.91 -4.28
C SER A 243 -2.65 2.05 -4.04
N PRO A 244 -2.39 0.95 -4.77
CA PRO A 244 -1.15 0.19 -4.60
C PRO A 244 0.11 1.02 -4.87
N TYR A 245 0.08 1.87 -5.88
CA TYR A 245 1.21 2.73 -6.19
C TYR A 245 1.35 3.90 -5.22
N LEU A 246 0.23 4.48 -4.77
CA LEU A 246 0.24 5.50 -3.71
C LEU A 246 0.86 4.93 -2.42
N PHE A 247 0.53 3.70 -2.07
CA PHE A 247 1.12 3.03 -0.91
C PHE A 247 2.64 2.87 -1.06
N ALA A 248 3.11 2.43 -2.25
CA ALA A 248 4.53 2.30 -2.52
C ALA A 248 5.27 3.64 -2.39
N LEU A 249 4.70 4.75 -2.91
CA LEU A 249 5.27 6.10 -2.77
C LEU A 249 5.33 6.55 -1.31
N VAL A 250 4.27 6.28 -0.53
CA VAL A 250 4.23 6.62 0.90
C VAL A 250 5.29 5.86 1.67
N MET A 251 5.36 4.53 1.50
CA MET A 251 6.34 3.71 2.20
C MET A 251 7.77 4.07 1.82
N ASP A 252 8.00 4.35 0.54
CA ASP A 252 9.31 4.79 0.05
C ASP A 252 9.75 6.10 0.72
N GLU A 253 8.88 7.11 0.75
CA GLU A 253 9.22 8.41 1.32
C GLU A 253 9.38 8.36 2.85
N VAL A 254 8.49 7.65 3.54
CA VAL A 254 8.55 7.52 5.00
C VAL A 254 9.83 6.82 5.46
N THR A 255 10.33 5.88 4.67
CA THR A 255 11.48 5.05 5.06
C THR A 255 12.77 5.39 4.33
N ARG A 256 12.76 6.37 3.45
CA ARG A 256 13.87 6.73 2.55
C ARG A 256 15.21 6.86 3.27
N ASP A 257 15.23 7.59 4.36
CA ASP A 257 16.47 7.93 5.08
C ASP A 257 17.01 6.78 5.96
N ILE A 258 16.20 5.72 6.13
CA ILE A 258 16.54 4.58 6.99
C ILE A 258 16.71 3.26 6.21
N GLN A 259 16.46 3.28 4.90
CA GLN A 259 16.68 2.12 4.04
C GLN A 259 18.18 1.84 3.92
N GLY A 260 18.55 0.57 4.06
CA GLY A 260 19.89 0.08 3.72
C GLY A 260 19.96 -0.36 2.25
N GLU A 261 21.10 -0.91 1.87
CA GLU A 261 21.27 -1.53 0.55
C GLU A 261 20.55 -2.88 0.46
N ILE A 262 20.21 -3.29 -0.78
CA ILE A 262 19.71 -4.65 -1.04
C ILE A 262 20.88 -5.64 -0.93
N PRO A 263 20.70 -6.81 -0.28
CA PRO A 263 19.48 -7.36 0.31
C PRO A 263 19.29 -7.09 1.81
N TRP A 264 20.04 -6.15 2.40
CA TRP A 264 20.03 -5.86 3.83
C TRP A 264 18.75 -5.17 4.31
N CYS A 265 18.00 -4.56 3.37
CA CYS A 265 16.68 -4.01 3.58
C CYS A 265 15.84 -4.22 2.33
N MET A 266 14.69 -4.87 2.45
CA MET A 266 13.76 -5.08 1.34
C MET A 266 12.33 -4.86 1.79
N LEU A 267 11.55 -4.18 0.93
CA LEU A 267 10.13 -3.92 1.14
C LEU A 267 9.31 -4.64 0.05
N PHE A 268 8.29 -5.35 0.48
CA PHE A 268 7.25 -5.85 -0.42
C PHE A 268 5.89 -5.33 0.03
N ALA A 269 5.55 -4.13 -0.39
CA ALA A 269 4.43 -3.33 0.12
C ALA A 269 4.60 -3.05 1.62
N ASP A 270 3.77 -3.65 2.47
CA ASP A 270 3.81 -3.55 3.93
C ASP A 270 4.70 -4.60 4.62
N ASP A 271 5.13 -5.63 3.90
CA ASP A 271 6.09 -6.62 4.42
C ASP A 271 7.52 -6.07 4.30
N VAL A 272 8.20 -5.87 5.40
CA VAL A 272 9.58 -5.37 5.45
C VAL A 272 10.51 -6.43 6.04
N VAL A 273 11.66 -6.61 5.41
CA VAL A 273 12.74 -7.47 5.91
C VAL A 273 13.98 -6.63 6.16
N LEU A 274 14.48 -6.72 7.38
CA LEU A 274 15.75 -6.13 7.79
C LEU A 274 16.73 -7.25 8.08
N VAL A 275 17.95 -7.12 7.57
CA VAL A 275 19.03 -8.11 7.78
C VAL A 275 20.25 -7.42 8.35
N ASP A 276 20.99 -8.13 9.21
CA ASP A 276 22.26 -7.70 9.78
C ASP A 276 23.14 -8.91 10.12
N GLU A 277 24.46 -8.71 10.21
CA GLU A 277 25.40 -9.74 10.64
C GLU A 277 25.45 -9.91 12.17
N SER A 278 24.78 -9.05 12.91
CA SER A 278 24.73 -9.07 14.37
C SER A 278 23.33 -8.86 14.90
N ARG A 279 23.02 -9.49 16.03
CA ARG A 279 21.77 -9.33 16.75
C ARG A 279 21.58 -7.87 17.20
N ALA A 280 22.62 -7.25 17.72
CA ALA A 280 22.60 -5.86 18.13
C ALA A 280 22.34 -4.91 16.93
N GLY A 281 22.90 -5.23 15.75
CA GLY A 281 22.69 -4.48 14.52
C GLY A 281 21.23 -4.54 14.05
N VAL A 282 20.64 -5.74 13.96
CA VAL A 282 19.24 -5.89 13.54
C VAL A 282 18.28 -5.24 14.54
N ASN A 283 18.59 -5.30 15.85
CA ASN A 283 17.77 -4.67 16.88
C ASN A 283 17.79 -3.13 16.77
N ARG A 284 18.96 -2.53 16.52
CA ARG A 284 19.05 -1.08 16.25
C ARG A 284 18.26 -0.67 15.00
N LYS A 285 18.37 -1.45 13.92
CA LYS A 285 17.57 -1.22 12.69
C LYS A 285 16.08 -1.29 13.00
N LEU A 286 15.62 -2.34 13.70
CA LEU A 286 14.22 -2.52 14.04
C LEU A 286 13.66 -1.35 14.84
N GLU A 287 14.39 -0.89 15.87
CA GLU A 287 13.95 0.22 16.70
C GLU A 287 13.95 1.57 15.92
N MET A 288 14.90 1.77 15.04
CA MET A 288 14.92 2.93 14.14
C MET A 288 13.70 2.91 13.20
N TRP A 289 13.39 1.77 12.61
CA TRP A 289 12.22 1.59 11.75
C TRP A 289 10.92 1.81 12.50
N ARG A 290 10.81 1.28 13.75
CA ARG A 290 9.67 1.52 14.61
C ARG A 290 9.43 3.01 14.82
N ARG A 291 10.45 3.74 15.28
CA ARG A 291 10.34 5.17 15.57
C ARG A 291 9.94 5.96 14.32
N THR A 292 10.57 5.68 13.20
CA THR A 292 10.27 6.37 11.94
C THR A 292 8.84 6.11 11.46
N LEU A 293 8.40 4.86 11.44
CA LEU A 293 7.06 4.50 11.00
C LEU A 293 5.97 5.02 11.95
N GLU A 294 6.19 4.87 13.27
CA GLU A 294 5.22 5.33 14.28
C GLU A 294 5.14 6.85 14.36
N SER A 295 6.23 7.58 14.10
CA SER A 295 6.19 9.04 13.96
C SER A 295 5.33 9.53 12.79
N LYS A 296 5.07 8.68 11.81
CA LYS A 296 4.22 8.96 10.64
C LYS A 296 2.84 8.28 10.72
N GLY A 297 2.47 7.79 11.92
CA GLY A 297 1.13 7.24 12.18
C GLY A 297 0.93 5.78 11.76
N PHE A 298 1.99 5.07 11.36
CA PHE A 298 1.95 3.62 11.19
C PHE A 298 2.19 2.93 12.53
N ARG A 299 1.78 1.67 12.64
CA ARG A 299 2.06 0.85 13.83
C ARG A 299 2.64 -0.50 13.42
N LEU A 300 3.73 -0.90 14.07
CA LEU A 300 4.28 -2.23 13.92
C LEU A 300 3.47 -3.21 14.77
N SER A 301 3.20 -4.37 14.22
CA SER A 301 2.54 -5.45 14.96
C SER A 301 3.55 -6.14 15.88
N ARG A 302 3.41 -5.93 17.21
CA ARG A 302 4.28 -6.57 18.22
C ARG A 302 4.15 -8.09 18.23
N THR A 303 3.00 -8.60 17.82
CA THR A 303 2.70 -10.05 17.87
C THR A 303 2.98 -10.80 16.58
N LYS A 304 3.18 -10.07 15.46
CA LYS A 304 3.43 -10.68 14.15
C LYS A 304 4.79 -10.29 13.56
N THR A 305 5.47 -9.32 14.12
CA THR A 305 6.88 -9.08 13.82
C THR A 305 7.66 -10.24 14.40
N GLU A 306 8.46 -10.91 13.58
CA GLU A 306 9.18 -12.13 13.94
C GLU A 306 10.66 -11.96 13.64
N TYR A 307 11.50 -12.62 14.43
CA TYR A 307 12.93 -12.65 14.28
C TYR A 307 13.39 -14.05 13.89
N MET A 308 14.31 -14.16 12.94
CA MET A 308 14.94 -15.40 12.53
C MET A 308 16.46 -15.24 12.57
N MET A 309 17.14 -16.22 13.15
CA MET A 309 18.59 -16.33 13.13
C MET A 309 18.98 -17.52 12.27
N CYS A 310 19.90 -17.29 11.33
CA CYS A 310 20.60 -18.36 10.64
C CYS A 310 21.95 -18.54 11.34
N ASP A 311 22.07 -19.59 12.15
CA ASP A 311 23.27 -19.95 12.88
C ASP A 311 24.17 -20.77 11.96
N PHE A 312 25.22 -20.12 11.45
CA PHE A 312 26.20 -20.73 10.57
C PHE A 312 27.60 -20.78 11.22
N SER A 313 27.79 -20.13 12.37
CA SER A 313 29.06 -20.13 13.07
C SER A 313 29.14 -21.23 14.13
N ALA A 314 30.29 -21.89 14.21
CA ALA A 314 30.56 -22.87 15.28
C ALA A 314 30.77 -22.21 16.67
N ASN A 315 30.87 -20.92 16.73
CA ASN A 315 31.06 -20.15 17.96
C ASN A 315 29.71 -19.69 18.52
N ARG A 316 29.32 -20.32 19.61
CA ARG A 316 28.09 -20.02 20.35
C ARG A 316 28.13 -18.63 21.00
N HIS A 317 27.11 -17.84 20.69
CA HIS A 317 26.38 -16.86 21.50
C HIS A 317 26.92 -15.46 21.73
N GLU A 318 26.46 -14.54 20.92
CA GLU A 318 26.08 -13.24 21.46
C GLU A 318 24.77 -13.41 22.25
N GLY A 319 24.85 -13.32 23.58
CA GLY A 319 23.67 -13.34 24.44
C GLY A 319 22.83 -12.08 24.23
N GLY A 320 21.52 -12.21 24.37
CA GLY A 320 20.58 -11.10 24.32
C GLY A 320 19.38 -11.40 23.39
N ASP A 321 18.27 -10.68 23.59
CA ASP A 321 17.04 -10.85 22.83
C ASP A 321 16.86 -9.70 21.83
N VAL A 322 16.21 -9.96 20.70
CA VAL A 322 15.69 -8.91 19.83
C VAL A 322 14.40 -8.38 20.45
N SER A 323 14.32 -7.08 20.63
CA SER A 323 13.16 -6.44 21.26
C SER A 323 12.56 -5.35 20.37
N LEU A 324 11.26 -5.18 20.47
CA LEU A 324 10.48 -4.13 19.84
C LEU A 324 9.74 -3.37 20.93
N ASP A 325 10.10 -2.11 21.16
CA ASP A 325 9.49 -1.30 22.23
C ASP A 325 9.57 -1.96 23.61
N GLY A 326 10.72 -2.57 23.94
CA GLY A 326 10.96 -3.29 25.19
C GLY A 326 10.29 -4.68 25.30
N GLN A 327 9.51 -5.10 24.33
CA GLN A 327 8.92 -6.43 24.27
C GLN A 327 9.78 -7.37 23.43
N MET A 328 10.01 -8.58 23.90
CA MET A 328 10.77 -9.58 23.17
C MET A 328 10.05 -9.96 21.86
N VAL A 329 10.77 -9.92 20.75
CA VAL A 329 10.30 -10.39 19.45
C VAL A 329 10.45 -11.91 19.39
N ILE A 330 9.41 -12.59 18.93
CA ILE A 330 9.40 -14.06 18.88
C ILE A 330 10.47 -14.55 17.88
N GLN A 331 11.41 -15.34 18.35
CA GLN A 331 12.37 -16.03 17.49
C GLN A 331 11.70 -17.25 16.84
N LYS A 332 11.98 -17.44 15.55
CA LYS A 332 11.50 -18.57 14.75
C LYS A 332 12.69 -19.23 14.05
N ASP A 333 12.63 -20.56 13.95
CA ASP A 333 13.59 -21.34 13.17
C ASP A 333 13.28 -21.30 11.68
N THR A 334 12.03 -21.02 11.32
CA THR A 334 11.56 -20.88 9.94
C THR A 334 10.57 -19.73 9.84
N PHE A 335 10.58 -19.02 8.72
CA PHE A 335 9.63 -17.94 8.44
C PHE A 335 8.96 -18.11 7.08
N ARG A 336 7.67 -17.78 7.00
CA ARG A 336 6.92 -17.82 5.73
C ARG A 336 6.94 -16.45 5.07
N TYR A 337 7.95 -16.19 4.25
CA TYR A 337 8.11 -14.94 3.51
C TYR A 337 7.44 -15.01 2.14
N LEU A 338 6.49 -14.11 1.88
CA LEU A 338 5.75 -13.99 0.61
C LEU A 338 5.18 -15.32 0.07
N GLY A 339 4.78 -16.20 0.99
CA GLY A 339 4.21 -17.50 0.66
C GLY A 339 5.21 -18.65 0.56
N SER A 340 6.53 -18.38 0.61
CA SER A 340 7.59 -19.39 0.64
C SER A 340 8.16 -19.53 2.05
N VAL A 341 8.57 -20.74 2.43
CA VAL A 341 9.29 -21.00 3.69
C VAL A 341 10.77 -20.70 3.47
N LEU A 342 11.33 -19.90 4.35
CA LEU A 342 12.76 -19.65 4.47
C LEU A 342 13.36 -20.56 5.53
#